data_4c65de170d9ab8a68e2137c7d366f9ac
#
_entry.id   4c65de170d9ab8a68e2137c7d366f9ac
#
_cell.length_a   1.000
_cell.length_b   1.000
_cell.length_c   1.000
_cell.angle_alpha   90.00
_cell.angle_beta   90.00
_cell.angle_gamma   90.00
#
_symmetry.space_group_name_H-M   'P 1'
#
loop_
_entity.id
_entity.type
_entity.pdbx_description
1 polymer ?
#
loop_
_entity_poly.entity_id
_entity_poly.type
_entity_poly.pdbx_seq_one_letter_code
_entity_poly.pdbx_strand_id
1 'polypeptide(L)'
;MILVKRIRIPGLETEKPRRLYVCLPKNYEKSDRRYPVLYLFDGHNVFYDSHAAYGKSWGMKEYLQKAKLPLIVVAVECNPEGFRRLFEYSPWDFSAPRPIGRVEGLGKVTMDWFTTVLKPEIDANYRTLPDRAHTMIAGSSMGGLMSLYAAVEYNHVFSRAAALSPVLWISPSKMKELIRSHRLADPTRIYIDVGTAETDLRYAAPAAVFETAKALSKAGADVSANIIPGAAHNEAAWEKRIPDFMKYLFDDMIRA
;
A
#
# COMPACT_ATOMS: atom_id res chain seq x y z
N MET A 1 -7.99 -0.72 18.98
CA MET A 1 -9.28 -0.04 18.63
C MET A 1 -9.23 0.39 17.18
N ILE A 2 -10.31 0.20 16.40
CA ILE A 2 -10.39 0.68 15.01
C ILE A 2 -11.47 1.75 14.94
N LEU A 3 -11.07 2.95 14.55
CA LEU A 3 -11.94 4.09 14.30
C LEU A 3 -12.29 4.12 12.81
N VAL A 4 -13.55 4.36 12.44
CA VAL A 4 -13.99 4.49 11.06
C VAL A 4 -14.59 5.88 10.87
N LYS A 5 -13.95 6.69 10.05
CA LYS A 5 -14.39 8.03 9.68
C LYS A 5 -14.94 8.04 8.26
N ARG A 6 -15.72 9.06 7.91
CA ARG A 6 -16.16 9.33 6.55
C ARG A 6 -15.40 10.53 6.01
N ILE A 7 -14.82 10.38 4.82
CA ILE A 7 -14.01 11.40 4.17
C ILE A 7 -14.45 11.63 2.73
N ARG A 8 -14.15 12.79 2.19
CA ARG A 8 -14.17 13.10 0.75
C ARG A 8 -12.77 13.48 0.33
N ILE A 9 -12.36 13.07 -0.87
CA ILE A 9 -11.03 13.35 -1.42
C ILE A 9 -11.21 14.33 -2.58
N PRO A 10 -10.76 15.56 -2.46
CA PRO A 10 -10.83 16.55 -3.54
C PRO A 10 -10.10 16.07 -4.80
N GLY A 11 -10.73 16.21 -5.95
CA GLY A 11 -10.21 15.70 -7.23
C GLY A 11 -10.44 14.21 -7.47
N LEU A 12 -11.00 13.48 -6.47
CA LEU A 12 -11.36 12.06 -6.55
C LEU A 12 -12.76 11.84 -5.95
N GLU A 13 -13.73 12.58 -6.48
CA GLU A 13 -15.09 12.65 -5.94
C GLU A 13 -15.81 11.32 -6.09
N THR A 14 -16.68 11.04 -5.10
CA THR A 14 -17.59 9.90 -5.07
C THR A 14 -18.97 10.37 -4.66
N GLU A 15 -20.04 9.67 -5.08
CA GLU A 15 -21.41 9.98 -4.64
C GLU A 15 -21.51 9.93 -3.11
N LYS A 16 -20.93 8.90 -2.51
CA LYS A 16 -20.92 8.72 -1.05
C LYS A 16 -19.52 8.95 -0.47
N PRO A 17 -19.41 9.56 0.74
CA PRO A 17 -18.14 9.66 1.43
C PRO A 17 -17.50 8.29 1.65
N ARG A 18 -16.18 8.20 1.48
CA ARG A 18 -15.39 6.98 1.65
C ARG A 18 -15.06 6.72 3.11
N ARG A 19 -14.74 5.49 3.42
CA ARG A 19 -14.28 5.11 4.75
C ARG A 19 -12.77 5.32 4.89
N LEU A 20 -12.40 5.98 5.98
CA LEU A 20 -11.04 6.05 6.50
C LEU A 20 -11.00 5.25 7.79
N TYR A 21 -10.14 4.26 7.85
CA TYR A 21 -9.93 3.43 9.02
C TYR A 21 -8.64 3.85 9.72
N VAL A 22 -8.70 4.03 11.04
CA VAL A 22 -7.52 4.27 11.86
C VAL A 22 -7.49 3.22 12.96
N CYS A 23 -6.56 2.28 12.85
CA CYS A 23 -6.33 1.23 13.85
C CYS A 23 -5.23 1.69 14.82
N LEU A 24 -5.60 1.87 16.09
CA LEU A 24 -4.69 2.25 17.15
C LEU A 24 -4.17 1.01 17.88
N PRO A 25 -2.90 1.01 18.34
CA PRO A 25 -2.32 -0.11 19.08
C PRO A 25 -3.02 -0.32 20.44
N LYS A 26 -2.90 -1.55 20.98
CA LYS A 26 -3.68 -2.01 22.14
C LYS A 26 -3.61 -1.09 23.36
N ASN A 27 -2.46 -0.49 23.63
CA ASN A 27 -2.22 0.34 24.80
C ASN A 27 -2.15 1.84 24.48
N TYR A 28 -2.73 2.25 23.35
CA TYR A 28 -2.67 3.65 22.90
C TYR A 28 -3.12 4.61 24.00
N GLU A 29 -4.29 4.42 24.61
CA GLU A 29 -4.85 5.32 25.63
C GLU A 29 -4.11 5.29 26.98
N LYS A 30 -3.20 4.31 27.18
CA LYS A 30 -2.48 4.11 28.46
C LYS A 30 -1.04 4.60 28.42
N SER A 31 -0.62 5.27 27.36
CA SER A 31 0.76 5.65 27.13
C SER A 31 0.83 6.92 26.29
N ASP A 32 1.78 7.79 26.56
CA ASP A 32 2.10 8.96 25.74
C ASP A 32 3.08 8.64 24.60
N ARG A 33 3.39 7.36 24.42
CA ARG A 33 4.27 6.88 23.35
C ARG A 33 3.77 7.35 21.98
N ARG A 34 4.70 7.71 21.11
CA ARG A 34 4.46 7.94 19.68
C ARG A 34 4.74 6.67 18.88
N TYR A 35 4.07 6.52 17.75
CA TYR A 35 4.03 5.29 16.98
C TYR A 35 4.34 5.53 15.50
N PRO A 36 5.07 4.62 14.84
CA PRO A 36 5.16 4.61 13.39
C PRO A 36 3.79 4.37 12.76
N VAL A 37 3.64 4.77 11.49
CA VAL A 37 2.38 4.68 10.75
C VAL A 37 2.54 3.85 9.49
N LEU A 38 1.65 2.87 9.32
CA LEU A 38 1.47 2.15 8.06
C LEU A 38 0.19 2.63 7.36
N TYR A 39 0.34 3.24 6.20
CA TYR A 39 -0.76 3.58 5.31
C TYR A 39 -1.08 2.41 4.39
N LEU A 40 -2.37 2.10 4.22
CA LEU A 40 -2.84 1.00 3.38
C LEU A 40 -3.86 1.48 2.34
N PHE A 41 -3.66 1.06 1.12
CA PHE A 41 -4.65 1.16 0.06
C PHE A 41 -5.80 0.18 0.28
N ASP A 42 -6.94 0.41 -0.38
CA ASP A 42 -8.12 -0.47 -0.34
C ASP A 42 -8.65 -0.74 1.08
N GLY A 43 -8.78 0.29 1.90
CA GLY A 43 -9.12 0.19 3.32
C GLY A 43 -10.34 -0.67 3.65
N HIS A 44 -11.30 -0.80 2.72
CA HIS A 44 -12.48 -1.66 2.86
C HIS A 44 -12.11 -3.15 2.91
N ASN A 45 -10.99 -3.56 2.29
CA ASN A 45 -10.51 -4.94 2.28
C ASN A 45 -9.54 -5.28 3.44
N VAL A 46 -9.23 -4.34 4.33
CA VAL A 46 -8.14 -4.52 5.30
C VAL A 46 -8.57 -5.23 6.57
N PHE A 47 -9.69 -4.78 7.19
CA PHE A 47 -10.00 -5.13 8.58
C PHE A 47 -11.22 -6.01 8.80
N TYR A 48 -12.25 -5.93 7.96
CA TYR A 48 -13.56 -6.55 8.19
C TYR A 48 -14.07 -7.25 6.95
N ASP A 49 -14.41 -8.52 7.07
CA ASP A 49 -15.00 -9.30 5.97
C ASP A 49 -16.32 -8.68 5.47
N SER A 50 -17.12 -8.13 6.39
CA SER A 50 -18.38 -7.45 6.06
C SER A 50 -18.22 -6.14 5.27
N HIS A 51 -17.01 -5.58 5.21
CA HIS A 51 -16.72 -4.39 4.44
C HIS A 51 -16.00 -4.72 3.12
N ALA A 52 -15.43 -5.91 3.02
CA ALA A 52 -14.59 -6.32 1.91
C ALA A 52 -15.41 -6.56 0.63
N ALA A 53 -14.87 -6.15 -0.51
CA ALA A 53 -15.53 -6.23 -1.81
C ALA A 53 -15.94 -7.65 -2.20
N TYR A 54 -15.18 -8.65 -1.76
CA TYR A 54 -15.41 -10.07 -2.06
C TYR A 54 -15.74 -10.89 -0.82
N GLY A 55 -16.20 -10.25 0.27
CA GLY A 55 -16.59 -10.94 1.51
C GLY A 55 -15.43 -11.53 2.32
N LYS A 56 -14.18 -11.24 1.94
CA LYS A 56 -12.97 -11.65 2.65
C LYS A 56 -12.00 -10.48 2.76
N SER A 57 -11.61 -10.14 3.97
CA SER A 57 -10.61 -9.10 4.24
C SER A 57 -9.20 -9.72 4.36
N TRP A 58 -8.19 -8.85 4.47
CA TRP A 58 -6.81 -9.29 4.76
C TRP A 58 -6.64 -9.85 6.18
N GLY A 59 -7.63 -9.72 7.08
CA GLY A 59 -7.48 -10.14 8.48
C GLY A 59 -6.43 -9.33 9.25
N MET A 60 -6.14 -8.12 8.82
CA MET A 60 -5.14 -7.25 9.47
C MET A 60 -5.49 -6.97 10.94
N LYS A 61 -6.77 -6.90 11.28
CA LYS A 61 -7.23 -6.71 12.65
C LYS A 61 -6.78 -7.86 13.55
N GLU A 62 -7.01 -9.09 13.13
CA GLU A 62 -6.65 -10.32 13.84
C GLU A 62 -5.13 -10.43 13.98
N TYR A 63 -4.40 -10.15 12.90
CA TYR A 63 -2.95 -10.12 12.89
C TYR A 63 -2.39 -9.12 13.93
N LEU A 64 -2.85 -7.85 13.89
CA LEU A 64 -2.37 -6.81 14.80
C LEU A 64 -2.69 -7.12 16.27
N GLN A 65 -3.86 -7.72 16.54
CA GLN A 65 -4.24 -8.15 17.88
C GLN A 65 -3.31 -9.24 18.43
N LYS A 66 -2.94 -10.21 17.59
CA LYS A 66 -2.02 -11.30 17.94
C LYS A 66 -0.59 -10.81 18.06
N ALA A 67 -0.11 -10.05 17.09
CA ALA A 67 1.27 -9.56 17.03
C ALA A 67 1.58 -8.46 18.06
N LYS A 68 0.55 -7.75 18.56
CA LYS A 68 0.66 -6.64 19.54
C LYS A 68 1.66 -5.56 19.12
N LEU A 69 1.79 -5.30 17.82
CA LEU A 69 2.75 -4.33 17.32
C LEU A 69 2.41 -2.90 17.78
N PRO A 70 3.42 -2.12 18.18
CA PRO A 70 3.27 -0.72 18.55
C PRO A 70 3.20 0.15 17.27
N LEU A 71 2.10 0.06 16.53
CA LEU A 71 1.92 0.62 15.19
C LEU A 71 0.52 1.20 15.04
N ILE A 72 0.41 2.36 14.42
CA ILE A 72 -0.85 2.91 13.91
C ILE A 72 -1.01 2.45 12.47
N VAL A 73 -2.19 1.92 12.11
CA VAL A 73 -2.51 1.58 10.72
C VAL A 73 -3.63 2.47 10.21
N VAL A 74 -3.39 3.15 9.09
CA VAL A 74 -4.33 4.04 8.42
C VAL A 74 -4.70 3.46 7.07
N ALA A 75 -5.96 3.10 6.86
CA ALA A 75 -6.39 2.47 5.61
C ALA A 75 -7.49 3.27 4.93
N VAL A 76 -7.29 3.59 3.66
CA VAL A 76 -8.19 4.44 2.87
C VAL A 76 -8.95 3.59 1.87
N GLU A 77 -10.27 3.68 1.89
CA GLU A 77 -11.14 3.06 0.89
C GLU A 77 -10.92 3.69 -0.48
N CYS A 78 -10.72 2.88 -1.52
CA CYS A 78 -10.68 3.38 -2.90
C CYS A 78 -12.05 3.84 -3.38
N ASN A 79 -12.12 4.40 -4.57
CA ASN A 79 -13.40 4.72 -5.21
C ASN A 79 -14.15 3.41 -5.55
N PRO A 80 -15.34 3.16 -4.96
CA PRO A 80 -16.09 1.93 -5.18
C PRO A 80 -16.92 1.95 -6.46
N GLU A 81 -16.96 3.06 -7.21
CA GLU A 81 -17.86 3.26 -8.34
C GLU A 81 -17.27 2.69 -9.63
N GLY A 82 -17.87 1.63 -10.14
CA GLY A 82 -17.46 1.00 -11.40
C GLY A 82 -15.96 0.65 -11.42
N PHE A 83 -15.23 1.19 -12.39
CA PHE A 83 -13.80 0.96 -12.56
C PHE A 83 -12.92 2.12 -12.04
N ARG A 84 -13.49 3.08 -11.27
CA ARG A 84 -12.80 4.30 -10.83
C ARG A 84 -11.55 4.03 -9.99
N ARG A 85 -11.49 2.90 -9.26
CA ARG A 85 -10.27 2.46 -8.57
C ARG A 85 -9.06 2.35 -9.52
N LEU A 86 -9.26 1.94 -10.77
CA LEU A 86 -8.17 1.85 -11.76
C LEU A 86 -7.60 3.23 -12.10
N PHE A 87 -8.45 4.26 -12.15
CA PHE A 87 -8.02 5.64 -12.40
C PHE A 87 -7.22 6.17 -11.22
N GLU A 88 -7.74 6.04 -10.01
CA GLU A 88 -7.09 6.52 -8.78
C GLU A 88 -5.76 5.84 -8.47
N TYR A 89 -5.65 4.55 -8.82
CA TYR A 89 -4.49 3.73 -8.50
C TYR A 89 -3.58 3.48 -9.70
N SER A 90 -3.70 4.28 -10.74
CA SER A 90 -2.73 4.33 -11.81
C SER A 90 -1.94 5.64 -11.79
N PRO A 91 -0.60 5.59 -11.66
CA PRO A 91 0.24 6.78 -11.77
C PRO A 91 0.24 7.39 -13.19
N TRP A 92 -0.15 6.60 -14.18
CA TRP A 92 -0.06 6.98 -15.61
C TRP A 92 -1.31 6.56 -16.37
N ASP A 93 -1.57 7.27 -17.46
CA ASP A 93 -2.58 6.86 -18.45
C ASP A 93 -2.21 5.51 -19.05
N PHE A 94 -3.22 4.66 -19.26
CA PHE A 94 -3.08 3.40 -19.97
C PHE A 94 -4.37 2.98 -20.65
N SER A 95 -4.29 2.00 -21.54
CA SER A 95 -5.45 1.39 -22.18
C SER A 95 -5.75 0.04 -21.54
N ALA A 96 -6.92 -0.07 -20.93
CA ALA A 96 -7.44 -1.31 -20.39
C ALA A 96 -8.31 -2.03 -21.45
N PRO A 97 -8.48 -3.36 -21.37
CA PRO A 97 -9.43 -4.10 -22.20
C PRO A 97 -10.87 -3.56 -22.06
N ARG A 98 -11.68 -3.74 -23.10
CA ARG A 98 -13.13 -3.45 -23.01
C ARG A 98 -13.76 -4.26 -21.87
N PRO A 99 -14.75 -3.69 -21.15
CA PRO A 99 -15.47 -2.44 -21.41
C PRO A 99 -14.80 -1.17 -20.84
N ILE A 100 -13.61 -1.24 -20.22
CA ILE A 100 -12.98 -0.13 -19.50
C ILE A 100 -12.41 0.93 -20.46
N GLY A 101 -11.63 0.51 -21.45
CA GLY A 101 -11.04 1.41 -22.44
C GLY A 101 -9.88 2.25 -21.89
N ARG A 102 -9.84 3.54 -22.25
CA ARG A 102 -8.79 4.46 -21.78
C ARG A 102 -8.99 4.80 -20.30
N VAL A 103 -7.94 4.64 -19.53
CA VAL A 103 -7.86 5.03 -18.12
C VAL A 103 -6.92 6.23 -18.01
N GLU A 104 -7.43 7.32 -17.47
CA GLU A 104 -6.62 8.47 -17.06
C GLU A 104 -5.98 8.16 -15.70
N GLY A 105 -4.67 8.37 -15.58
CA GLY A 105 -3.92 8.09 -14.37
C GLY A 105 -4.04 9.20 -13.34
N LEU A 106 -4.82 8.98 -12.29
CA LEU A 106 -5.01 9.90 -11.17
C LEU A 106 -4.17 9.51 -9.93
N GLY A 107 -3.21 8.60 -10.09
CA GLY A 107 -2.36 8.13 -8.99
C GLY A 107 -1.55 9.24 -8.34
N LYS A 108 -1.11 10.25 -9.13
CA LYS A 108 -0.46 11.43 -8.57
C LYS A 108 -1.41 12.24 -7.68
N VAL A 109 -2.65 12.47 -8.12
CA VAL A 109 -3.68 13.17 -7.33
C VAL A 109 -3.94 12.42 -6.01
N THR A 110 -4.03 11.10 -6.08
CA THR A 110 -4.16 10.23 -4.90
C THR A 110 -3.00 10.43 -3.93
N MET A 111 -1.76 10.36 -4.41
CA MET A 111 -0.59 10.46 -3.53
C MET A 111 -0.33 11.87 -3.03
N ASP A 112 -0.61 12.90 -3.82
CA ASP A 112 -0.55 14.29 -3.36
C ASP A 112 -1.51 14.49 -2.18
N TRP A 113 -2.74 13.99 -2.27
CA TRP A 113 -3.68 14.03 -1.16
C TRP A 113 -3.20 13.24 0.07
N PHE A 114 -2.63 12.04 -0.13
CA PHE A 114 -2.05 11.26 0.98
C PHE A 114 -0.98 12.03 1.72
N THR A 115 -0.12 12.74 1.01
CA THR A 115 1.07 13.38 1.60
C THR A 115 0.81 14.80 2.10
N THR A 116 -0.10 15.54 1.45
CA THR A 116 -0.35 16.96 1.79
C THR A 116 -1.59 17.17 2.66
N VAL A 117 -2.51 16.21 2.71
CA VAL A 117 -3.75 16.32 3.50
C VAL A 117 -3.85 15.20 4.54
N LEU A 118 -3.90 13.94 4.11
CA LEU A 118 -4.16 12.82 5.00
C LEU A 118 -3.06 12.67 6.06
N LYS A 119 -1.79 12.60 5.64
CA LYS A 119 -0.69 12.42 6.59
C LYS A 119 -0.59 13.56 7.60
N PRO A 120 -0.62 14.84 7.22
CA PRO A 120 -0.67 15.93 8.20
C PRO A 120 -1.86 15.86 9.17
N GLU A 121 -3.05 15.47 8.69
CA GLU A 121 -4.22 15.28 9.56
C GLU A 121 -4.00 14.13 10.57
N ILE A 122 -3.43 13.01 10.13
CA ILE A 122 -3.11 11.89 11.01
C ILE A 122 -2.05 12.30 12.04
N ASP A 123 -1.00 12.98 11.64
CA ASP A 123 0.07 13.43 12.53
C ASP A 123 -0.41 14.46 13.57
N ALA A 124 -1.36 15.32 13.19
CA ALA A 124 -1.94 16.30 14.10
C ALA A 124 -2.92 15.69 15.13
N ASN A 125 -3.63 14.61 14.75
CA ASN A 125 -4.69 14.05 15.59
C ASN A 125 -4.28 12.81 16.38
N TYR A 126 -3.12 12.18 16.04
CA TYR A 126 -2.65 10.97 16.69
C TYR A 126 -1.18 11.09 17.10
N ARG A 127 -0.76 10.33 18.10
CA ARG A 127 0.63 10.28 18.55
C ARG A 127 1.50 9.48 17.57
N THR A 128 1.82 10.08 16.45
CA THR A 128 2.67 9.51 15.41
C THR A 128 4.14 9.88 15.61
N LEU A 129 5.02 9.11 15.01
CA LEU A 129 6.38 9.48 14.65
C LEU A 129 6.31 9.97 13.21
N PRO A 130 6.30 11.31 12.98
CA PRO A 130 5.91 11.88 11.68
C PRO A 130 7.01 11.84 10.62
N ASP A 131 8.22 11.48 11.01
CA ASP A 131 9.37 11.46 10.12
C ASP A 131 9.30 10.29 9.11
N ARG A 132 10.12 10.43 8.07
CA ARG A 132 10.20 9.47 6.98
C ARG A 132 10.52 8.04 7.45
N ALA A 133 11.43 7.88 8.42
CA ALA A 133 11.88 6.56 8.88
C ALA A 133 10.73 5.73 9.49
N HIS A 134 9.70 6.42 10.01
CA HIS A 134 8.55 5.81 10.67
C HIS A 134 7.26 5.87 9.84
N THR A 135 7.35 6.23 8.56
CA THR A 135 6.19 6.31 7.65
C THR A 135 6.30 5.24 6.57
N MET A 136 5.30 4.35 6.54
CA MET A 136 5.26 3.17 5.68
C MET A 136 4.00 3.16 4.83
N ILE A 137 4.03 2.47 3.67
CA ILE A 137 2.86 2.32 2.80
C ILE A 137 2.79 0.90 2.24
N ALA A 138 1.58 0.34 2.10
CA ALA A 138 1.41 -0.98 1.52
C ALA A 138 0.08 -1.14 0.77
N GLY A 139 0.03 -2.10 -0.13
CA GLY A 139 -1.17 -2.47 -0.86
C GLY A 139 -0.96 -3.69 -1.73
N SER A 140 -2.06 -4.19 -2.29
CA SER A 140 -2.04 -5.32 -3.23
C SER A 140 -2.54 -4.91 -4.61
N SER A 141 -2.14 -5.65 -5.64
CA SER A 141 -2.64 -5.43 -7.00
C SER A 141 -2.34 -4.00 -7.48
N MET A 142 -3.36 -3.23 -7.82
CA MET A 142 -3.23 -1.78 -8.11
C MET A 142 -2.69 -0.99 -6.91
N GLY A 143 -3.08 -1.34 -5.67
CA GLY A 143 -2.51 -0.76 -4.46
C GLY A 143 -1.04 -1.11 -4.28
N GLY A 144 -0.60 -2.29 -4.75
CA GLY A 144 0.81 -2.68 -4.81
C GLY A 144 1.61 -1.83 -5.79
N LEU A 145 1.04 -1.54 -6.98
CA LEU A 145 1.62 -0.60 -7.94
C LEU A 145 1.78 0.79 -7.33
N MET A 146 0.74 1.29 -6.66
CA MET A 146 0.78 2.58 -5.96
C MET A 146 1.77 2.61 -4.81
N SER A 147 1.98 1.49 -4.12
CA SER A 147 2.99 1.39 -3.05
C SER A 147 4.41 1.53 -3.59
N LEU A 148 4.71 0.94 -4.75
CA LEU A 148 5.99 1.13 -5.45
C LEU A 148 6.15 2.55 -5.95
N TYR A 149 5.10 3.11 -6.55
CA TYR A 149 5.09 4.51 -6.99
C TYR A 149 5.37 5.46 -5.83
N ALA A 150 4.70 5.28 -4.70
CA ALA A 150 4.90 6.08 -3.49
C ALA A 150 6.32 5.94 -2.93
N ALA A 151 6.88 4.73 -2.90
CA ALA A 151 8.23 4.49 -2.41
C ALA A 151 9.32 5.17 -3.25
N VAL A 152 9.07 5.41 -4.54
CA VAL A 152 10.02 6.05 -5.45
C VAL A 152 9.76 7.55 -5.55
N GLU A 153 8.58 7.97 -5.99
CA GLU A 153 8.23 9.37 -6.24
C GLU A 153 8.11 10.20 -4.95
N TYR A 154 7.55 9.57 -3.90
CA TYR A 154 7.36 10.20 -2.58
C TYR A 154 8.33 9.61 -1.54
N ASN A 155 9.55 9.27 -1.98
CA ASN A 155 10.57 8.69 -1.12
C ASN A 155 10.96 9.60 0.06
N HIS A 156 10.77 10.89 -0.07
CA HIS A 156 10.94 11.88 1.01
C HIS A 156 9.90 11.75 2.13
N VAL A 157 8.79 11.03 1.90
CA VAL A 157 7.73 10.75 2.88
C VAL A 157 7.77 9.29 3.35
N PHE A 158 7.89 8.35 2.42
CA PHE A 158 7.81 6.92 2.69
C PHE A 158 9.17 6.25 2.58
N SER A 159 9.71 5.76 3.69
CA SER A 159 10.95 4.99 3.69
C SER A 159 10.74 3.51 3.44
N ARG A 160 9.52 3.01 3.63
CA ARG A 160 9.21 1.57 3.59
C ARG A 160 7.93 1.31 2.84
N ALA A 161 7.97 0.31 1.95
CA ALA A 161 6.80 -0.08 1.19
C ALA A 161 6.65 -1.59 1.07
N ALA A 162 5.39 -2.08 1.06
CA ALA A 162 5.08 -3.44 0.66
C ALA A 162 4.12 -3.44 -0.54
N ALA A 163 4.54 -4.12 -1.60
CA ALA A 163 3.80 -4.27 -2.83
C ALA A 163 3.46 -5.76 -3.06
N LEU A 164 2.23 -6.15 -2.70
CA LEU A 164 1.78 -7.52 -2.86
C LEU A 164 1.14 -7.69 -4.23
N SER A 165 1.66 -8.63 -5.03
CA SER A 165 1.15 -8.90 -6.38
C SER A 165 0.92 -7.64 -7.22
N PRO A 166 1.89 -6.69 -7.32
CA PRO A 166 1.67 -5.41 -7.98
C PRO A 166 1.37 -5.55 -9.47
N VAL A 167 0.48 -4.72 -9.99
CA VAL A 167 0.07 -4.72 -11.40
C VAL A 167 1.12 -3.99 -12.27
N LEU A 168 2.25 -4.66 -12.52
CA LEU A 168 3.41 -4.08 -13.21
C LEU A 168 3.25 -3.94 -14.72
N TRP A 169 2.24 -4.59 -15.30
CA TRP A 169 2.02 -4.58 -16.76
C TRP A 169 1.40 -3.29 -17.29
N ILE A 170 0.78 -2.48 -16.44
CA ILE A 170 0.06 -1.26 -16.85
C ILE A 170 0.98 -0.27 -17.59
N SER A 171 2.15 -0.02 -17.05
CA SER A 171 3.12 0.90 -17.66
C SER A 171 4.54 0.52 -17.27
N PRO A 172 5.05 -0.64 -17.71
CA PRO A 172 6.34 -1.16 -17.25
C PRO A 172 7.53 -0.26 -17.65
N SER A 173 7.47 0.40 -18.80
CA SER A 173 8.49 1.36 -19.23
C SER A 173 8.52 2.60 -18.35
N LYS A 174 7.36 3.16 -18.02
CA LYS A 174 7.25 4.34 -17.14
C LYS A 174 7.70 4.03 -15.71
N MET A 175 7.38 2.84 -15.18
CA MET A 175 7.89 2.42 -13.86
C MET A 175 9.42 2.28 -13.88
N LYS A 176 10.00 1.69 -14.93
CA LYS A 176 11.45 1.59 -15.08
C LYS A 176 12.12 2.97 -15.20
N GLU A 177 11.52 3.88 -15.95
CA GLU A 177 12.00 5.26 -16.11
C GLU A 177 11.95 5.99 -14.77
N LEU A 178 10.83 5.93 -14.06
CA LEU A 178 10.66 6.51 -12.73
C LEU A 178 11.76 6.03 -11.76
N ILE A 179 11.98 4.71 -11.67
CA ILE A 179 13.00 4.17 -10.78
C ILE A 179 14.42 4.65 -11.19
N ARG A 180 14.72 4.72 -12.50
CA ARG A 180 16.02 5.17 -12.99
C ARG A 180 16.29 6.64 -12.76
N SER A 181 15.26 7.48 -12.76
CA SER A 181 15.37 8.93 -12.56
C SER A 181 15.51 9.32 -11.07
N HIS A 182 15.40 8.36 -10.15
CA HIS A 182 15.47 8.60 -8.72
C HIS A 182 16.68 7.89 -8.08
N ARG A 183 17.32 8.56 -7.13
CA ARG A 183 18.18 7.94 -6.14
C ARG A 183 17.44 7.91 -4.81
N LEU A 184 17.18 6.72 -4.32
CA LEU A 184 16.43 6.54 -3.09
C LEU A 184 17.29 6.84 -1.87
N ALA A 185 16.73 7.57 -0.92
CA ALA A 185 17.42 7.93 0.31
C ALA A 185 17.54 6.71 1.24
N ASP A 186 18.65 6.63 1.96
CA ASP A 186 18.86 5.60 2.98
C ASP A 186 18.16 5.99 4.31
N PRO A 187 17.50 5.06 5.02
CA PRO A 187 17.11 3.74 4.56
C PRO A 187 15.86 3.79 3.67
N THR A 188 15.84 3.01 2.59
CA THR A 188 14.61 2.69 1.85
C THR A 188 14.46 1.17 1.80
N ARG A 189 13.35 0.62 2.29
CA ARG A 189 13.08 -0.82 2.33
C ARG A 189 11.81 -1.15 1.56
N ILE A 190 11.89 -2.07 0.61
CA ILE A 190 10.76 -2.43 -0.26
C ILE A 190 10.58 -3.94 -0.26
N TYR A 191 9.41 -4.40 0.22
CA TYR A 191 8.94 -5.76 0.04
C TYR A 191 8.10 -5.83 -1.25
N ILE A 192 8.39 -6.81 -2.09
CA ILE A 192 7.62 -7.06 -3.31
C ILE A 192 7.43 -8.57 -3.49
N ASP A 193 6.24 -9.01 -3.85
CA ASP A 193 5.98 -10.43 -4.09
C ASP A 193 5.01 -10.69 -5.25
N VAL A 194 4.90 -11.99 -5.59
CA VAL A 194 3.88 -12.52 -6.51
C VAL A 194 3.60 -13.98 -6.18
N GLY A 195 2.35 -14.40 -6.33
CA GLY A 195 1.93 -15.78 -6.16
C GLY A 195 2.09 -16.63 -7.43
N THR A 196 2.46 -17.91 -7.29
CA THR A 196 2.60 -18.82 -8.46
C THR A 196 1.27 -19.29 -9.03
N ALA A 197 0.15 -19.16 -8.29
CA ALA A 197 -1.19 -19.51 -8.74
C ALA A 197 -2.01 -18.28 -9.20
N GLU A 198 -1.36 -17.15 -9.46
CA GLU A 198 -1.98 -16.00 -10.09
C GLU A 198 -2.17 -16.31 -11.58
N THR A 199 -3.36 -16.80 -11.94
CA THR A 199 -3.67 -17.38 -13.26
C THR A 199 -3.65 -16.38 -14.40
N ASP A 200 -3.80 -15.10 -14.11
CA ASP A 200 -3.64 -14.05 -15.11
C ASP A 200 -2.20 -13.50 -15.03
N LEU A 201 -1.30 -14.13 -15.77
CA LEU A 201 0.12 -13.74 -15.89
C LEU A 201 0.33 -12.27 -16.30
N ARG A 202 -0.73 -11.58 -16.75
CA ARG A 202 -0.70 -10.14 -17.02
C ARG A 202 -0.53 -9.34 -15.72
N TYR A 203 -1.00 -9.84 -14.57
CA TYR A 203 -1.00 -9.05 -13.33
C TYR A 203 0.38 -8.97 -12.66
N ALA A 204 1.12 -10.05 -12.58
CA ALA A 204 2.47 -10.02 -12.03
C ALA A 204 3.28 -11.22 -12.53
N ALA A 205 3.90 -11.12 -13.68
CA ALA A 205 4.86 -12.15 -14.07
C ALA A 205 6.04 -12.14 -13.08
N PRO A 206 6.48 -13.30 -12.54
CA PRO A 206 7.63 -13.35 -11.64
C PRO A 206 8.86 -12.62 -12.15
N ALA A 207 9.12 -12.69 -13.47
CA ALA A 207 10.20 -11.97 -14.11
C ALA A 207 10.07 -10.44 -13.93
N ALA A 208 8.86 -9.87 -14.04
CA ALA A 208 8.62 -8.44 -13.86
C ALA A 208 8.90 -7.99 -12.42
N VAL A 209 8.56 -8.83 -11.42
CA VAL A 209 8.86 -8.58 -10.01
C VAL A 209 10.36 -8.52 -9.78
N PHE A 210 11.14 -9.48 -10.28
CA PHE A 210 12.59 -9.49 -10.13
C PHE A 210 13.29 -8.37 -10.89
N GLU A 211 12.85 -8.06 -12.10
CA GLU A 211 13.35 -6.92 -12.87
C GLU A 211 13.14 -5.58 -12.13
N THR A 212 11.94 -5.41 -11.55
CA THR A 212 11.61 -4.24 -10.76
C THR A 212 12.44 -4.18 -9.48
N ALA A 213 12.57 -5.30 -8.76
CA ALA A 213 13.39 -5.39 -7.55
C ALA A 213 14.86 -5.05 -7.84
N LYS A 214 15.43 -5.57 -8.93
CA LYS A 214 16.79 -5.26 -9.36
C LYS A 214 16.96 -3.78 -9.66
N ALA A 215 15.98 -3.15 -10.31
CA ALA A 215 16.03 -1.72 -10.59
C ALA A 215 15.99 -0.88 -9.30
N LEU A 216 15.11 -1.23 -8.36
CA LEU A 216 14.98 -0.58 -7.06
C LEU A 216 16.26 -0.71 -6.22
N SER A 217 16.87 -1.90 -6.19
CA SER A 217 18.16 -2.10 -5.49
C SER A 217 19.28 -1.25 -6.10
N LYS A 218 19.33 -1.11 -7.44
CA LYS A 218 20.27 -0.21 -8.10
C LYS A 218 20.02 1.26 -7.79
N ALA A 219 18.77 1.64 -7.53
CA ALA A 219 18.40 2.99 -7.11
C ALA A 219 18.70 3.28 -5.63
N GLY A 220 19.11 2.27 -4.84
CA GLY A 220 19.53 2.43 -3.44
C GLY A 220 18.60 1.78 -2.40
N ALA A 221 17.57 1.06 -2.80
CA ALA A 221 16.70 0.38 -1.85
C ALA A 221 17.26 -0.97 -1.38
N ASP A 222 17.01 -1.32 -0.11
CA ASP A 222 17.02 -2.69 0.39
C ASP A 222 15.71 -3.35 -0.07
N VAL A 223 15.79 -4.46 -0.84
CA VAL A 223 14.62 -5.07 -1.47
C VAL A 223 14.51 -6.54 -1.12
N SER A 224 13.36 -6.93 -0.57
CA SER A 224 12.94 -8.32 -0.43
C SER A 224 11.97 -8.69 -1.55
N ALA A 225 12.43 -9.48 -2.53
CA ALA A 225 11.61 -9.94 -3.65
C ALA A 225 11.28 -11.43 -3.50
N ASN A 226 9.99 -11.78 -3.51
CA ASN A 226 9.53 -13.11 -3.13
C ASN A 226 8.57 -13.71 -4.17
N ILE A 227 8.69 -15.01 -4.42
CA ILE A 227 7.68 -15.80 -5.14
C ILE A 227 7.00 -16.70 -4.12
N ILE A 228 5.67 -16.60 -4.03
CA ILE A 228 4.89 -17.32 -3.02
C ILE A 228 4.22 -18.55 -3.67
N PRO A 229 4.71 -19.77 -3.36
CA PRO A 229 4.16 -20.99 -3.95
C PRO A 229 2.67 -21.16 -3.64
N GLY A 230 1.88 -21.47 -4.68
CA GLY A 230 0.45 -21.76 -4.56
C GLY A 230 -0.43 -20.57 -4.20
N ALA A 231 0.13 -19.36 -4.04
CA ALA A 231 -0.67 -18.20 -3.71
C ALA A 231 -1.39 -17.63 -4.93
N ALA A 232 -2.68 -17.33 -4.78
CA ALA A 232 -3.54 -16.74 -5.79
C ALA A 232 -3.62 -15.20 -5.61
N HIS A 233 -4.24 -14.52 -6.60
CA HIS A 233 -4.46 -13.06 -6.58
C HIS A 233 -5.75 -12.72 -5.83
N ASN A 234 -5.75 -12.86 -4.51
CA ASN A 234 -6.92 -12.56 -3.67
C ASN A 234 -6.55 -12.28 -2.22
N GLU A 235 -7.52 -11.76 -1.46
CA GLU A 235 -7.38 -11.33 -0.09
C GLU A 235 -6.93 -12.45 0.86
N ALA A 236 -7.43 -13.68 0.68
CA ALA A 236 -7.06 -14.83 1.51
C ALA A 236 -5.57 -15.23 1.32
N ALA A 237 -5.04 -15.04 0.12
CA ALA A 237 -3.63 -15.25 -0.15
C ALA A 237 -2.77 -14.09 0.40
N TRP A 238 -3.24 -12.84 0.32
CA TRP A 238 -2.53 -11.69 0.88
C TRP A 238 -2.54 -11.69 2.41
N GLU A 239 -3.62 -12.15 3.06
CA GLU A 239 -3.67 -12.36 4.52
C GLU A 239 -2.48 -13.20 5.01
N LYS A 240 -2.18 -14.31 4.32
CA LYS A 240 -1.09 -15.22 4.69
C LYS A 240 0.30 -14.59 4.58
N ARG A 241 0.43 -13.52 3.80
CA ARG A 241 1.71 -12.80 3.57
C ARG A 241 1.93 -11.65 4.55
N ILE A 242 0.92 -11.28 5.36
CA ILE A 242 1.03 -10.20 6.34
C ILE A 242 2.22 -10.40 7.28
N PRO A 243 2.45 -11.57 7.89
CA PRO A 243 3.59 -11.76 8.80
C PRO A 243 4.94 -11.47 8.13
N ASP A 244 5.11 -11.86 6.87
CA ASP A 244 6.37 -11.73 6.15
C ASP A 244 6.70 -10.28 5.80
N PHE A 245 5.77 -9.55 5.17
CA PHE A 245 6.03 -8.16 4.84
C PHE A 245 6.08 -7.27 6.08
N MET A 246 5.26 -7.54 7.09
CA MET A 246 5.30 -6.80 8.35
C MET A 246 6.62 -7.00 9.09
N LYS A 247 7.12 -8.24 9.15
CA LYS A 247 8.44 -8.51 9.70
C LYS A 247 9.52 -7.73 8.95
N TYR A 248 9.51 -7.78 7.62
CA TYR A 248 10.50 -7.09 6.81
C TYR A 248 10.46 -5.57 6.97
N LEU A 249 9.26 -4.98 7.01
CA LEU A 249 9.12 -3.54 7.16
C LEU A 249 9.39 -3.03 8.58
N PHE A 250 9.20 -3.85 9.61
CA PHE A 250 9.04 -3.37 10.99
C PHE A 250 10.05 -3.94 12.00
N ASP A 251 10.83 -4.97 11.62
CA ASP A 251 11.66 -5.74 12.58
C ASP A 251 12.69 -4.89 13.35
N ASP A 252 13.32 -3.93 12.69
CA ASP A 252 14.29 -3.01 13.30
C ASP A 252 13.66 -1.92 14.18
N MET A 253 12.38 -1.58 13.97
CA MET A 253 11.64 -0.62 14.80
C MET A 253 11.16 -1.21 16.13
N ILE A 254 11.08 -2.55 16.23
CA ILE A 254 10.65 -3.24 17.46
C ILE A 254 11.82 -3.41 18.40
N ARG A 255 13.03 -3.48 17.87
CA ARG A 255 14.26 -3.75 18.64
C ARG A 255 14.91 -2.50 19.22
N ALA A 256 14.47 -1.32 18.78
CA ALA A 256 14.90 -0.02 19.29
C ALA A 256 13.93 0.48 20.38
#